data_f1177f6af8272bcfa0674798e7b005bc
#
_entry.id   f1177f6af8272bcfa0674798e7b005bc
#
_cell.length_a   1.000
_cell.length_b   1.000
_cell.length_c   1.000
_cell.angle_alpha   90.00
_cell.angle_beta   90.00
_cell.angle_gamma   90.00
#
_symmetry.space_group_name_H-M   'P 1'
#
loop_
_entity.id
_entity.type
_entity.pdbx_description
1 polymer ?
#
loop_
_entity_poly.entity_id
_entity_poly.type
_entity_poly.pdbx_seq_one_letter_code
_entity_poly.pdbx_strand_id
1 'polypeptide(L)'
;QYFQCAGAQENAAALLEAAAFYNTAKANYPRALFYYQRAASLGSPEGFMRLNWVFDPESEPGFTLGYKPDKQLAELYKAHMYQVHDNSELRFPNLAKEHPLPPHPEQGLDAEHPDRRFSL
;
A
#
# COMPACT_ATOMS: atom_id res chain seq x y z
N GLN A 1 25.04 -3.74 -1.46
CA GLN A 1 23.99 -2.76 -1.70
C GLN A 1 23.17 -3.08 -2.94
N TYR A 2 23.86 -3.51 -4.00
CA TYR A 2 23.15 -3.90 -5.19
C TYR A 2 22.15 -5.03 -4.90
N PHE A 3 22.60 -6.03 -4.14
CA PHE A 3 21.75 -7.15 -3.80
C PHE A 3 20.58 -6.72 -2.91
N GLN A 4 20.81 -5.76 -2.02
CA GLN A 4 19.74 -5.27 -1.17
C GLN A 4 18.68 -4.54 -1.99
N CYS A 5 19.10 -3.73 -2.94
CA CYS A 5 18.13 -3.04 -3.82
C CYS A 5 17.35 -4.02 -4.67
N ALA A 6 18.04 -5.02 -5.24
CA ALA A 6 17.35 -6.02 -6.05
C ALA A 6 16.38 -6.83 -5.21
N GLY A 7 16.79 -7.22 -3.99
CA GLY A 7 15.92 -7.96 -3.09
C GLY A 7 14.70 -7.18 -2.68
N ALA A 8 14.87 -5.88 -2.40
CA ALA A 8 13.74 -5.03 -2.04
C ALA A 8 12.77 -4.89 -3.21
N GLN A 9 13.28 -4.76 -4.43
CA GLN A 9 12.43 -4.66 -5.62
C GLN A 9 11.66 -5.95 -5.85
N GLU A 10 12.32 -7.10 -5.69
CA GLU A 10 11.66 -8.38 -5.83
C GLU A 10 10.58 -8.57 -4.78
N ASN A 11 10.88 -8.19 -3.52
CA ASN A 11 9.91 -8.28 -2.44
C ASN A 11 8.73 -7.36 -2.70
N ALA A 12 8.99 -6.15 -3.17
CA ALA A 12 7.92 -5.22 -3.50
C ALA A 12 7.03 -5.76 -4.61
N ALA A 13 7.62 -6.37 -5.64
CA ALA A 13 6.85 -6.96 -6.73
C ALA A 13 5.96 -8.08 -6.23
N ALA A 14 6.49 -8.95 -5.36
CA ALA A 14 5.71 -10.03 -4.78
C ALA A 14 4.56 -9.49 -3.94
N LEU A 15 4.82 -8.43 -3.18
CA LEU A 15 3.78 -7.79 -2.37
C LEU A 15 2.69 -7.16 -3.23
N LEU A 16 3.08 -6.55 -4.35
CA LEU A 16 2.11 -5.96 -5.28
C LEU A 16 1.24 -7.04 -5.92
N GLU A 17 1.82 -8.19 -6.25
CA GLU A 17 1.05 -9.30 -6.77
C GLU A 17 0.06 -9.82 -5.74
N ALA A 18 0.49 -9.96 -4.50
CA ALA A 18 -0.40 -10.39 -3.41
C ALA A 18 -1.52 -9.37 -3.23
N ALA A 19 -1.19 -8.08 -3.26
CA ALA A 19 -2.20 -7.04 -3.14
C ALA A 19 -3.24 -7.13 -4.26
N ALA A 20 -2.78 -7.33 -5.49
CA ALA A 20 -3.69 -7.45 -6.63
C ALA A 20 -4.60 -8.67 -6.50
N PHE A 21 -4.06 -9.78 -6.01
CA PHE A 21 -4.84 -10.98 -5.79
C PHE A 21 -5.98 -10.73 -4.80
N TYR A 22 -5.65 -10.11 -3.65
CA TYR A 22 -6.69 -9.85 -2.65
C TYR A 22 -7.64 -8.75 -3.11
N ASN A 23 -7.19 -7.82 -3.93
CA ASN A 23 -8.03 -6.78 -4.49
C ASN A 23 -9.06 -7.37 -5.48
N THR A 24 -8.63 -8.27 -6.36
CA THR A 24 -9.47 -8.75 -7.46
C THR A 24 -10.13 -10.08 -7.15
N ALA A 25 -9.34 -11.12 -6.88
CA ALA A 25 -9.88 -12.48 -6.76
C ALA A 25 -10.64 -12.66 -5.45
N LYS A 26 -10.20 -12.03 -4.37
CA LYS A 26 -10.79 -12.22 -3.05
C LYS A 26 -11.66 -11.06 -2.60
N ALA A 27 -11.53 -9.90 -3.22
CA ALA A 27 -12.22 -8.68 -2.80
C ALA A 27 -12.05 -8.43 -1.30
N ASN A 28 -10.86 -8.72 -0.77
CA ASN A 28 -10.53 -8.46 0.62
C ASN A 28 -9.67 -7.21 0.64
N TYR A 29 -10.31 -6.06 0.79
CA TYR A 29 -9.66 -4.77 0.60
C TYR A 29 -8.72 -4.41 1.73
N PRO A 30 -9.03 -4.67 3.01
CA PRO A 30 -8.04 -4.41 4.07
C PRO A 30 -6.73 -5.17 3.85
N ARG A 31 -6.83 -6.40 3.40
CA ARG A 31 -5.64 -7.20 3.14
C ARG A 31 -4.87 -6.70 1.93
N ALA A 32 -5.59 -6.29 0.88
CA ALA A 32 -4.96 -5.71 -0.29
C ALA A 32 -4.17 -4.46 0.10
N LEU A 33 -4.77 -3.58 0.91
CA LEU A 33 -4.09 -2.37 1.35
C LEU A 33 -2.89 -2.66 2.23
N PHE A 34 -2.99 -3.68 3.07
CA PHE A 34 -1.84 -4.12 3.86
C PHE A 34 -0.63 -4.40 2.97
N TYR A 35 -0.84 -5.13 1.90
CA TYR A 35 0.27 -5.46 0.99
C TYR A 35 0.73 -4.26 0.18
N TYR A 36 -0.19 -3.40 -0.26
CA TYR A 36 0.23 -2.16 -0.93
C TYR A 36 1.07 -1.29 -0.01
N GLN A 37 0.70 -1.18 1.25
CA GLN A 37 1.46 -0.37 2.19
C GLN A 37 2.83 -0.98 2.48
N ARG A 38 2.92 -2.29 2.57
CA ARG A 38 4.22 -2.93 2.76
C ARG A 38 5.12 -2.72 1.55
N ALA A 39 4.58 -2.84 0.34
CA ALA A 39 5.36 -2.53 -0.85
C ALA A 39 5.83 -1.08 -0.84
N ALA A 40 4.94 -0.16 -0.47
CA ALA A 40 5.29 1.26 -0.37
C ALA A 40 6.41 1.47 0.64
N SER A 41 6.37 0.78 1.78
CA SER A 41 7.41 0.93 2.81
C SER A 41 8.77 0.49 2.29
N LEU A 42 8.82 -0.38 1.32
CA LEU A 42 10.06 -0.80 0.66
C LEU A 42 10.47 0.14 -0.47
N GLY A 43 9.76 1.24 -0.66
CA GLY A 43 10.10 2.22 -1.67
C GLY A 43 9.44 2.00 -3.02
N SER A 44 8.36 1.23 -3.07
CA SER A 44 7.65 1.00 -4.32
C SER A 44 6.79 2.20 -4.70
N PRO A 45 7.08 2.86 -5.84
CA PRO A 45 6.21 3.95 -6.28
C PRO A 45 4.81 3.46 -6.61
N GLU A 46 4.68 2.25 -7.11
CA GLU A 46 3.36 1.71 -7.42
C GLU A 46 2.54 1.49 -6.16
N GLY A 47 3.18 1.03 -5.08
CA GLY A 47 2.49 0.89 -3.81
C GLY A 47 1.92 2.22 -3.34
N PHE A 48 2.72 3.28 -3.38
CA PHE A 48 2.25 4.61 -3.03
C PHE A 48 1.16 5.10 -3.98
N MET A 49 1.31 4.84 -5.26
CA MET A 49 0.32 5.27 -6.25
C MET A 49 -1.05 4.64 -5.98
N ARG A 50 -1.08 3.34 -5.71
CA ARG A 50 -2.33 2.65 -5.42
C ARG A 50 -2.98 3.18 -4.14
N LEU A 51 -2.17 3.42 -3.10
CA LEU A 51 -2.70 3.98 -1.86
C LEU A 51 -3.23 5.40 -2.07
N ASN A 52 -2.54 6.20 -2.88
CA ASN A 52 -3.05 7.52 -3.23
C ASN A 52 -4.42 7.41 -3.88
N TRP A 53 -4.56 6.52 -4.86
CA TRP A 53 -5.83 6.36 -5.57
C TRP A 53 -6.96 5.93 -4.64
N VAL A 54 -6.66 5.08 -3.65
CA VAL A 54 -7.69 4.60 -2.72
C VAL A 54 -8.31 5.76 -1.95
N PHE A 55 -7.50 6.73 -1.52
CA PHE A 55 -7.96 7.79 -0.62
C PHE A 55 -8.22 9.12 -1.31
N ASP A 56 -7.85 9.27 -2.58
CA ASP A 56 -8.03 10.52 -3.30
C ASP A 56 -9.52 10.78 -3.55
N PRO A 57 -10.03 11.94 -3.08
CA PRO A 57 -11.45 12.25 -3.31
C PRO A 57 -11.86 12.31 -4.78
N GLU A 58 -10.91 12.49 -5.66
CA GLU A 58 -11.20 12.59 -7.11
C GLU A 58 -11.04 11.27 -7.84
N SER A 59 -10.67 10.19 -7.14
CA SER A 59 -10.52 8.88 -7.77
C SER A 59 -11.87 8.33 -8.20
N GLU A 60 -11.87 7.59 -9.30
CA GLU A 60 -13.04 6.85 -9.72
C GLU A 60 -13.32 5.70 -8.76
N PRO A 61 -14.60 5.28 -8.63
CA PRO A 61 -14.97 4.28 -7.62
C PRO A 61 -14.17 2.98 -7.69
N GLY A 62 -13.78 2.56 -8.89
CA GLY A 62 -13.02 1.33 -9.03
C GLY A 62 -11.65 1.36 -8.36
N PHE A 63 -11.10 2.54 -8.14
CA PHE A 63 -9.79 2.69 -7.53
C PHE A 63 -9.85 2.94 -6.03
N THR A 64 -11.01 3.33 -5.49
CA THR A 64 -11.14 3.62 -4.07
C THR A 64 -11.40 2.40 -3.22
N LEU A 65 -11.76 1.28 -3.83
CA LEU A 65 -12.05 0.02 -3.16
C LEU A 65 -13.08 0.17 -2.03
N GLY A 66 -13.91 1.20 -2.11
CA GLY A 66 -14.93 1.44 -1.10
C GLY A 66 -14.48 2.19 0.13
N TYR A 67 -13.23 2.60 0.20
CA TYR A 67 -12.73 3.40 1.32
C TYR A 67 -13.25 4.83 1.24
N LYS A 68 -13.39 5.46 2.40
CA LYS A 68 -13.76 6.86 2.45
C LYS A 68 -12.58 7.72 2.01
N PRO A 69 -12.85 8.80 1.27
CA PRO A 69 -11.78 9.71 0.87
C PRO A 69 -11.06 10.31 2.09
N ASP A 70 -9.76 10.48 1.96
CA ASP A 70 -8.94 11.15 2.95
C ASP A 70 -7.88 11.93 2.20
N LYS A 71 -8.16 13.20 1.96
CA LYS A 71 -7.30 14.03 1.13
C LYS A 71 -5.90 14.15 1.68
N GLN A 72 -5.77 14.29 3.00
CA GLN A 72 -4.45 14.45 3.61
C GLN A 72 -3.61 13.19 3.42
N LEU A 73 -4.21 12.03 3.64
CA LEU A 73 -3.52 10.76 3.48
C LEU A 73 -3.17 10.53 2.00
N ALA A 74 -4.09 10.86 1.10
CA ALA A 74 -3.84 10.72 -0.32
C ALA A 74 -2.66 11.57 -0.77
N GLU A 75 -2.59 12.81 -0.28
CA GLU A 75 -1.50 13.70 -0.65
C GLU A 75 -0.17 13.25 -0.05
N LEU A 76 -0.20 12.69 1.16
CA LEU A 76 1.00 12.12 1.76
C LEU A 76 1.57 11.01 0.89
N TYR A 77 0.73 10.07 0.48
CA TYR A 77 1.19 8.97 -0.35
C TYR A 77 1.69 9.47 -1.71
N LYS A 78 1.03 10.48 -2.26
CA LYS A 78 1.47 11.05 -3.53
C LYS A 78 2.84 11.71 -3.40
N ALA A 79 3.06 12.45 -2.33
CA ALA A 79 4.35 13.09 -2.08
C ALA A 79 5.46 12.04 -1.95
N HIS A 80 5.19 10.96 -1.21
CA HIS A 80 6.17 9.89 -1.06
C HIS A 80 6.43 9.18 -2.39
N MET A 81 5.40 9.05 -3.21
CA MET A 81 5.57 8.45 -4.55
C MET A 81 6.59 9.25 -5.36
N TYR A 82 6.47 10.56 -5.37
CA TYR A 82 7.43 11.41 -6.08
C TYR A 82 8.81 11.32 -5.47
N GLN A 83 8.89 11.23 -4.14
CA GLN A 83 10.19 11.12 -3.46
C GLN A 83 10.92 9.83 -3.87
N VAL A 84 10.24 8.70 -3.89
CA VAL A 84 10.89 7.44 -4.28
C VAL A 84 11.18 7.39 -5.77
N HIS A 85 10.40 8.10 -6.57
CA HIS A 85 10.68 8.22 -8.00
C HIS A 85 12.01 8.94 -8.23
N ASP A 86 12.27 9.98 -7.45
CA ASP A 86 13.51 10.74 -7.56
C ASP A 86 14.67 10.03 -6.87
N ASN A 87 14.42 9.25 -5.84
CA ASN A 87 15.46 8.56 -5.09
C ASN A 87 14.98 7.15 -4.75
N SER A 88 15.35 6.20 -5.58
CA SER A 88 14.88 4.81 -5.46
C SER A 88 15.43 4.09 -4.23
N GLU A 89 16.36 4.70 -3.49
CA GLU A 89 16.90 4.07 -2.29
C GLU A 89 16.12 4.43 -1.03
N LEU A 90 15.15 5.33 -1.12
CA LEU A 90 14.35 5.70 0.03
C LEU A 90 13.52 4.50 0.50
N ARG A 91 13.42 4.40 1.83
CA ARG A 91 12.61 3.38 2.50
C ARG A 91 11.81 4.04 3.59
N PHE A 92 10.68 3.43 3.93
CA PHE A 92 9.76 3.99 4.92
C PHE A 92 9.38 2.90 5.92
N PRO A 93 10.34 2.45 6.73
CA PRO A 93 10.10 1.27 7.60
C PRO A 93 9.01 1.47 8.65
N ASN A 94 8.70 2.71 8.98
CA ASN A 94 7.68 3.02 9.98
C ASN A 94 6.37 3.51 9.37
N LEU A 95 6.17 3.29 8.08
CA LEU A 95 5.01 3.82 7.37
C LEU A 95 3.70 3.39 8.03
N ALA A 96 3.55 2.10 8.31
CA ALA A 96 2.33 1.58 8.91
C ALA A 96 2.10 2.11 10.32
N LYS A 97 3.19 2.35 11.05
CA LYS A 97 3.11 2.85 12.41
C LYS A 97 2.75 4.33 12.43
N GLU A 98 3.35 5.11 11.54
CA GLU A 98 3.12 6.55 11.46
C GLU A 98 1.79 6.89 10.80
N HIS A 99 1.38 6.08 9.86
CA HIS A 99 0.16 6.31 9.08
C HIS A 99 -0.62 5.01 8.96
N PRO A 100 -1.25 4.58 10.07
CA PRO A 100 -2.00 3.33 10.04
C PRO A 100 -3.18 3.43 9.08
N LEU A 101 -3.47 2.32 8.43
CA LEU A 101 -4.58 2.26 7.48
C LEU A 101 -5.91 2.36 8.24
N PRO A 102 -6.85 3.18 7.74
CA PRO A 102 -8.16 3.22 8.37
C PRO A 102 -8.93 1.93 8.08
N PRO A 103 -9.93 1.60 8.90
CA PRO A 103 -10.78 0.44 8.62
C PRO A 103 -11.62 0.68 7.37
N HIS A 104 -11.88 -0.41 6.66
CA HIS A 104 -12.78 -0.36 5.52
C HIS A 104 -14.21 -0.17 6.05
N PRO A 105 -15.04 0.70 5.43
CA PRO A 105 -16.39 0.95 5.96
C PRO A 105 -17.25 -0.31 6.07
N GLU A 106 -17.07 -1.27 5.18
CA GLU A 106 -17.88 -2.49 5.20
C GLU A 106 -17.13 -3.69 5.74
N GLN A 107 -15.82 -3.78 5.49
CA GLN A 107 -15.03 -4.95 5.87
C GLN A 107 -14.25 -4.75 7.15
N GLY A 108 -14.14 -3.51 7.63
CA GLY A 108 -13.41 -3.21 8.85
C GLY A 108 -11.92 -3.39 8.67
N LEU A 109 -11.25 -3.83 9.72
CA LEU A 109 -9.85 -4.24 9.67
C LEU A 109 -9.83 -5.75 9.44
N ASP A 110 -8.71 -6.23 8.88
CA ASP A 110 -8.52 -7.67 8.78
C ASP A 110 -8.30 -8.21 10.18
N ALA A 111 -9.35 -8.78 10.78
CA ALA A 111 -9.33 -9.21 12.17
C ALA A 111 -8.39 -10.37 12.41
N GLU A 112 -7.88 -10.98 11.36
CA GLU A 112 -6.99 -12.12 11.50
C GLU A 112 -5.53 -11.72 11.58
N HIS A 113 -5.25 -10.43 11.74
CA HIS A 113 -3.90 -9.90 11.90
C HIS A 113 -3.01 -10.27 10.70
N PRO A 114 -3.10 -9.51 9.62
CA PRO A 114 -2.39 -9.84 8.37
C PRO A 114 -0.91 -10.09 8.58
N ASP A 115 -0.30 -9.39 9.52
CA ASP A 115 1.13 -9.55 9.79
C ASP A 115 1.48 -10.94 10.28
N ARG A 116 0.57 -11.62 10.98
CA ARG A 116 0.81 -12.98 11.43
C ARG A 116 0.51 -14.02 10.36
N ARG A 117 -0.52 -13.77 9.55
CA ARG A 117 -0.95 -14.72 8.54
C ARG A 117 -0.18 -14.60 7.24
N PHE A 118 0.28 -13.40 6.94
CA PHE A 118 0.85 -13.09 5.64
C PHE A 118 2.21 -12.45 5.75
N SER A 119 2.91 -12.73 6.84
CA SER A 119 4.25 -12.21 6.93
C SER A 119 5.09 -12.86 5.83
N LEU A 120 5.82 -12.03 5.12
CA LEU A 120 6.59 -12.45 3.96
C LEU A 120 8.09 -12.36 4.21
#